data_ec5f28f8dacc28f1e3f06b56c3df47b8
#
_entry.id   ec5f28f8dacc28f1e3f06b56c3df47b8
#
_cell.length_a   1.000
_cell.length_b   1.000
_cell.length_c   1.000
_cell.angle_alpha   90.00
_cell.angle_beta   90.00
_cell.angle_gamma   90.00
#
_symmetry.space_group_name_H-M   'P 1'
#
loop_
_entity.id
_entity.type
_entity.pdbx_description
1 polymer ?
#
loop_
_entity_poly.entity_id
_entity_poly.type
_entity_poly.pdbx_seq_one_letter_code
_entity_poly.pdbx_strand_id
1 'polypeptide(L)'
;MFGRIVVGTDGSETAAEAVRQATELAKLSGAQLDIVSAFEPIPQQRVKSEAREAPGDVQYEISPREDVNLILDGASGEAKKAGIEEVQAHAREGEPADAILDVAEEINADLIVVGNKGMTGARRFLLGSVPNKVSHHAPSSVIIVRTT
;
A
#
# COMPACT_ATOMS: atom_id res chain seq x y z
N MET A 1 -16.00 -2.83 -16.49
CA MET A 1 -16.55 -2.78 -15.13
C MET A 1 -15.74 -1.86 -14.24
N PHE A 2 -14.57 -2.28 -13.79
CA PHE A 2 -13.70 -1.37 -13.03
C PHE A 2 -12.72 -0.68 -13.98
N GLY A 3 -12.60 0.64 -13.87
CA GLY A 3 -11.69 1.42 -14.69
C GLY A 3 -10.44 1.88 -13.94
N ARG A 4 -10.55 2.07 -12.63
CA ARG A 4 -9.44 2.51 -11.79
C ARG A 4 -9.47 1.77 -10.46
N ILE A 5 -8.44 0.97 -10.22
CA ILE A 5 -8.32 0.13 -9.03
C ILE A 5 -7.16 0.63 -8.18
N VAL A 6 -7.42 0.82 -6.88
CA VAL A 6 -6.38 1.18 -5.90
C VAL A 6 -6.11 -0.01 -5.02
N VAL A 7 -4.85 -0.32 -4.76
CA VAL A 7 -4.46 -1.37 -3.82
C VAL A 7 -3.38 -0.83 -2.88
N GLY A 8 -3.50 -1.18 -1.60
CA GLY A 8 -2.51 -0.82 -0.60
C GLY A 8 -1.52 -1.95 -0.37
N THR A 9 -0.27 -1.61 -0.09
CA THR A 9 0.76 -2.58 0.24
C THR A 9 1.75 -2.03 1.25
N ASP A 10 2.30 -2.90 2.09
CA ASP A 10 3.41 -2.58 2.99
C ASP A 10 4.66 -3.39 2.65
N GLY A 11 4.64 -4.09 1.53
CA GLY A 11 5.75 -4.92 1.11
C GLY A 11 5.79 -6.32 1.73
N SER A 12 4.85 -6.63 2.62
CA SER A 12 4.77 -7.96 3.22
C SER A 12 4.25 -8.98 2.23
N GLU A 13 4.45 -10.27 2.51
CA GLU A 13 3.94 -11.35 1.65
C GLU A 13 2.42 -11.34 1.58
N THR A 14 1.76 -11.02 2.70
CA THR A 14 0.30 -10.94 2.71
C THR A 14 -0.20 -9.77 1.86
N ALA A 15 0.49 -8.64 1.92
CA ALA A 15 0.14 -7.50 1.06
C ALA A 15 0.42 -7.80 -0.41
N ALA A 16 1.48 -8.55 -0.70
CA ALA A 16 1.81 -8.94 -2.07
C ALA A 16 0.68 -9.77 -2.70
N GLU A 17 0.01 -10.59 -1.91
CA GLU A 17 -1.16 -11.35 -2.38
C GLU A 17 -2.29 -10.42 -2.81
N ALA A 18 -2.55 -9.39 -2.01
CA ALA A 18 -3.58 -8.40 -2.36
C ALA A 18 -3.21 -7.66 -3.66
N VAL A 19 -1.94 -7.30 -3.82
CA VAL A 19 -1.45 -6.66 -5.04
C VAL A 19 -1.64 -7.59 -6.24
N ARG A 20 -1.32 -8.87 -6.08
CA ARG A 20 -1.46 -9.85 -7.15
C ARG A 20 -2.91 -9.98 -7.60
N GLN A 21 -3.85 -10.08 -6.66
CA GLN A 21 -5.26 -10.19 -7.00
C GLN A 21 -5.80 -8.89 -7.62
N ALA A 22 -5.37 -7.74 -7.13
CA ALA A 22 -5.73 -6.47 -7.74
C ALA A 22 -5.22 -6.38 -9.18
N THR A 23 -4.00 -6.88 -9.42
CA THR A 23 -3.40 -6.92 -10.75
C THR A 23 -4.23 -7.80 -11.69
N GLU A 24 -4.65 -8.97 -11.23
CA GLU A 24 -5.50 -9.86 -12.04
C GLU A 24 -6.83 -9.21 -12.38
N LEU A 25 -7.46 -8.56 -11.40
CA LEU A 25 -8.71 -7.84 -11.63
C LEU A 25 -8.54 -6.69 -12.62
N ALA A 26 -7.46 -5.93 -12.48
CA ALA A 26 -7.16 -4.84 -13.39
C ALA A 26 -6.97 -5.35 -14.80
N LYS A 27 -6.27 -6.47 -14.95
CA LYS A 27 -6.04 -7.08 -16.26
C LYS A 27 -7.36 -7.52 -16.91
N LEU A 28 -8.20 -8.18 -16.13
CA LEU A 28 -9.51 -8.64 -16.62
C LEU A 28 -10.45 -7.50 -16.99
N SER A 29 -10.39 -6.42 -16.26
CA SER A 29 -11.26 -5.25 -16.45
C SER A 29 -10.72 -4.23 -17.45
N GLY A 30 -9.43 -4.33 -17.79
CA GLY A 30 -8.75 -3.30 -18.57
C GLY A 30 -8.54 -2.04 -17.75
N ALA A 31 -8.42 -2.15 -16.43
CA ALA A 31 -8.35 -1.02 -15.53
C ALA A 31 -6.91 -0.52 -15.33
N GLN A 32 -6.81 0.75 -14.98
CA GLN A 32 -5.58 1.33 -14.44
C GLN A 32 -5.39 0.83 -13.00
N LEU A 33 -4.17 0.55 -12.63
CA LEU A 33 -3.85 0.10 -11.27
C LEU A 33 -2.98 1.13 -10.56
N ASP A 34 -3.46 1.60 -9.42
CA ASP A 34 -2.72 2.51 -8.56
C ASP A 34 -2.33 1.77 -7.28
N ILE A 35 -1.04 1.76 -6.98
CA ILE A 35 -0.49 1.05 -5.82
C ILE A 35 -0.04 2.08 -4.80
N VAL A 36 -0.53 1.95 -3.57
CA VAL A 36 -0.28 2.91 -2.50
C VAL A 36 0.48 2.25 -1.37
N SER A 37 1.51 2.92 -0.90
CA SER A 37 2.18 2.52 0.33
C SER A 37 2.42 3.76 1.18
N ALA A 38 2.22 3.62 2.48
CA ALA A 38 2.33 4.75 3.41
C ALA A 38 3.65 4.68 4.18
N PHE A 39 4.16 5.84 4.51
CA PHE A 39 5.32 5.95 5.37
C PHE A 39 5.05 6.96 6.47
N GLU A 40 5.72 6.80 7.59
CA GLU A 40 5.64 7.74 8.69
C GLU A 40 6.94 8.51 8.78
N PRO A 41 6.87 9.83 8.96
CA PRO A 41 8.09 10.61 9.13
C PRO A 41 8.73 10.28 10.46
N ILE A 42 10.05 10.15 10.47
CA ILE A 42 10.79 9.94 11.71
C ILE A 42 10.97 11.30 12.38
N PRO A 43 10.57 11.46 13.65
CA PRO A 43 10.78 12.72 14.36
C PRO A 43 12.27 13.12 14.34
N GLN A 44 12.53 14.40 14.10
CA GLN A 44 13.89 14.90 13.99
C GLN A 44 14.76 14.53 15.19
N GLN A 45 14.19 14.58 16.38
CA GLN A 45 14.87 14.25 17.60
C GLN A 45 15.34 12.80 17.61
N ARG A 46 14.53 11.90 17.11
CA ARG A 46 14.86 10.49 16.99
C ARG A 46 15.95 10.28 15.95
N VAL A 47 15.88 10.96 14.83
CA VAL A 47 16.90 10.91 13.79
C VAL A 47 18.25 11.32 14.33
N LYS A 48 18.31 12.42 15.06
CA LYS A 48 19.56 12.89 15.67
C LYS A 48 20.11 11.90 16.68
N SER A 49 19.26 11.32 17.49
CA SER A 49 19.65 10.35 18.49
C SER A 49 20.23 9.09 17.84
N GLU A 50 19.54 8.57 16.86
CA GLU A 50 19.98 7.38 16.13
C GLU A 50 21.29 7.62 15.37
N ALA A 51 21.43 8.79 14.77
CA ALA A 51 22.64 9.15 14.05
C ALA A 51 23.85 9.26 14.97
N ARG A 52 23.65 9.66 16.24
CA ARG A 52 24.72 9.71 17.23
C ARG A 52 25.17 8.31 17.68
N GLU A 53 24.22 7.40 17.78
CA GLU A 53 24.49 6.04 18.27
C GLU A 53 25.15 5.17 17.21
N ALA A 54 24.77 5.34 15.94
CA ALA A 54 25.28 4.50 14.86
C ALA A 54 25.38 5.30 13.57
N PRO A 55 26.37 6.18 13.43
CA PRO A 55 26.40 7.16 12.34
C PRO A 55 26.62 6.63 10.93
N GLY A 56 26.91 5.36 10.75
CA GLY A 56 27.10 4.79 9.41
C GLY A 56 25.88 4.07 8.88
N ASP A 57 25.43 3.09 9.61
CA ASP A 57 24.38 2.16 9.16
C ASP A 57 22.97 2.68 9.40
N VAL A 58 22.77 3.47 10.44
CA VAL A 58 21.45 3.93 10.83
C VAL A 58 20.85 4.92 9.83
N GLN A 59 21.67 5.61 9.07
CA GLN A 59 21.18 6.57 8.08
C GLN A 59 20.26 5.93 7.05
N TYR A 60 20.48 4.67 6.70
CA TYR A 60 19.63 3.95 5.75
C TYR A 60 18.32 3.51 6.38
N GLU A 61 18.32 3.23 7.68
CA GLU A 61 17.11 2.81 8.39
C GLU A 61 16.22 3.98 8.78
N ILE A 62 16.74 5.21 8.74
CA ILE A 62 16.00 6.40 9.14
C ILE A 62 15.11 6.94 8.02
N SER A 63 15.18 6.38 6.83
CA SER A 63 14.39 6.89 5.72
C SER A 63 13.31 5.90 5.30
N PRO A 64 12.17 5.85 6.02
CA PRO A 64 11.08 4.94 5.67
C PRO A 64 10.53 5.19 4.27
N ARG A 65 10.67 6.40 3.77
CA ARG A 65 10.25 6.74 2.42
C ARG A 65 11.06 5.99 1.35
N GLU A 66 12.35 5.79 1.59
CA GLU A 66 13.19 5.03 0.66
C GLU A 66 12.74 3.58 0.59
N ASP A 67 12.41 2.99 1.73
CA ASP A 67 11.89 1.63 1.79
C ASP A 67 10.57 1.52 1.04
N VAL A 68 9.70 2.49 1.21
CA VAL A 68 8.42 2.53 0.53
C VAL A 68 8.60 2.65 -0.98
N ASN A 69 9.55 3.46 -1.43
CA ASN A 69 9.84 3.58 -2.86
C ASN A 69 10.30 2.25 -3.45
N LEU A 70 11.13 1.49 -2.72
CA LEU A 70 11.57 0.17 -3.16
C LEU A 70 10.40 -0.82 -3.23
N ILE A 71 9.53 -0.79 -2.23
CA ILE A 71 8.31 -1.62 -2.21
C ILE A 71 7.45 -1.31 -3.43
N LEU A 72 7.23 -0.05 -3.70
CA LEU A 72 6.40 0.38 -4.82
C LEU A 72 7.02 0.06 -6.17
N ASP A 73 8.33 0.21 -6.30
CA ASP A 73 9.04 -0.15 -7.53
C ASP A 73 8.89 -1.64 -7.83
N GLY A 74 9.04 -2.47 -6.80
CA GLY A 74 8.86 -3.92 -6.95
C GLY A 74 7.44 -4.29 -7.35
N ALA A 75 6.46 -3.74 -6.64
CA ALA A 75 5.04 -4.05 -6.92
C ALA A 75 4.64 -3.55 -8.31
N SER A 76 5.06 -2.35 -8.69
CA SER A 76 4.77 -1.78 -10.00
C SER A 76 5.42 -2.60 -11.12
N GLY A 77 6.65 -3.05 -10.90
CA GLY A 77 7.34 -3.90 -11.86
C GLY A 77 6.61 -5.21 -12.10
N GLU A 78 6.13 -5.85 -11.04
CA GLU A 78 5.37 -7.09 -11.16
C GLU A 78 4.04 -6.87 -11.90
N ALA A 79 3.35 -5.75 -11.63
CA ALA A 79 2.09 -5.45 -12.31
C ALA A 79 2.32 -5.20 -13.81
N LYS A 80 3.38 -4.49 -14.15
CA LYS A 80 3.72 -4.24 -15.55
C LYS A 80 4.08 -5.53 -16.29
N LYS A 81 4.83 -6.42 -15.64
CA LYS A 81 5.16 -7.73 -16.20
C LYS A 81 3.91 -8.57 -16.45
N ALA A 82 2.91 -8.42 -15.62
CA ALA A 82 1.64 -9.13 -15.77
C ALA A 82 0.78 -8.58 -16.91
N GLY A 83 1.14 -7.43 -17.48
CA GLY A 83 0.47 -6.88 -18.65
C GLY A 83 -0.41 -5.66 -18.41
N ILE A 84 -0.31 -5.04 -17.22
CA ILE A 84 -1.05 -3.82 -16.96
C ILE A 84 -0.36 -2.66 -17.66
N GLU A 85 -1.08 -1.94 -18.50
CA GLU A 85 -0.53 -0.84 -19.28
C GLU A 85 -0.30 0.40 -18.41
N GLU A 86 -1.25 0.73 -17.55
CA GLU A 86 -1.15 1.90 -16.69
C GLU A 86 -1.05 1.51 -15.23
N VAL A 87 0.14 1.66 -14.68
CA VAL A 87 0.42 1.43 -13.26
C VAL A 87 1.01 2.71 -12.69
N GLN A 88 0.40 3.20 -11.62
CA GLN A 88 0.88 4.37 -10.90
C GLN A 88 1.23 3.96 -9.48
N ALA A 89 2.31 4.49 -8.96
CA ALA A 89 2.74 4.23 -7.59
C ALA A 89 2.64 5.50 -6.77
N HIS A 90 2.14 5.37 -5.54
CA HIS A 90 1.94 6.49 -4.63
C HIS A 90 2.56 6.21 -3.28
N ALA A 91 3.61 6.96 -2.95
CA ALA A 91 4.19 6.97 -1.62
C ALA A 91 3.55 8.13 -0.86
N ARG A 92 2.87 7.85 0.23
CA ARG A 92 2.16 8.87 0.99
C ARG A 92 2.59 8.86 2.45
N GLU A 93 2.73 10.04 3.00
CA GLU A 93 3.04 10.21 4.41
C GLU A 93 1.76 10.05 5.24
N GLY A 94 1.84 9.33 6.33
CA GLY A 94 0.74 9.19 7.27
C GLY A 94 0.26 7.78 7.46
N GLU A 95 -0.95 7.65 8.00
CA GLU A 95 -1.55 6.36 8.27
C GLU A 95 -1.97 5.64 6.99
N PRO A 96 -1.70 4.32 6.90
CA PRO A 96 -1.99 3.57 5.66
C PRO A 96 -3.43 3.66 5.16
N ALA A 97 -4.41 3.53 6.05
CA ALA A 97 -5.81 3.61 5.62
C ALA A 97 -6.14 4.98 5.02
N ASP A 98 -5.67 6.04 5.67
CA ASP A 98 -5.88 7.39 5.18
C ASP A 98 -5.22 7.62 3.82
N ALA A 99 -3.99 7.10 3.66
CA ALA A 99 -3.28 7.21 2.39
C ALA A 99 -4.05 6.53 1.25
N ILE A 100 -4.54 5.33 1.50
CA ILE A 100 -5.33 4.59 0.51
C ILE A 100 -6.61 5.36 0.15
N LEU A 101 -7.33 5.84 1.16
CA LEU A 101 -8.57 6.57 0.95
C LEU A 101 -8.35 7.88 0.21
N ASP A 102 -7.29 8.59 0.54
CA ASP A 102 -6.96 9.86 -0.13
C ASP A 102 -6.64 9.64 -1.61
N VAL A 103 -5.83 8.65 -1.93
CA VAL A 103 -5.53 8.33 -3.32
C VAL A 103 -6.80 7.90 -4.07
N ALA A 104 -7.61 7.05 -3.46
CA ALA A 104 -8.85 6.60 -4.08
C ALA A 104 -9.77 7.78 -4.42
N GLU A 105 -9.84 8.75 -3.54
CA GLU A 105 -10.63 9.96 -3.76
C GLU A 105 -10.03 10.84 -4.86
N GLU A 106 -8.73 11.05 -4.81
CA GLU A 106 -8.03 11.90 -5.79
C GLU A 106 -8.18 11.40 -7.23
N ILE A 107 -8.12 10.09 -7.43
CA ILE A 107 -8.20 9.52 -8.78
C ILE A 107 -9.60 9.05 -9.17
N ASN A 108 -10.57 9.23 -8.31
CA ASN A 108 -11.93 8.70 -8.51
C ASN A 108 -11.91 7.20 -8.76
N ALA A 109 -11.25 6.46 -7.90
CA ALA A 109 -11.19 5.01 -8.01
C ALA A 109 -12.58 4.40 -7.86
N ASP A 110 -12.85 3.35 -8.62
CA ASP A 110 -14.12 2.64 -8.51
C ASP A 110 -13.99 1.32 -7.76
N LEU A 111 -12.76 0.95 -7.37
CA LEU A 111 -12.52 -0.22 -6.54
C LEU A 111 -11.27 0.00 -5.69
N ILE A 112 -11.35 -0.38 -4.42
CA ILE A 112 -10.19 -0.43 -3.51
C ILE A 112 -9.98 -1.88 -3.13
N VAL A 113 -8.73 -2.34 -3.18
CA VAL A 113 -8.36 -3.70 -2.78
C VAL A 113 -7.40 -3.62 -1.60
N VAL A 114 -7.70 -4.35 -0.54
CA VAL A 114 -6.83 -4.43 0.65
C VAL A 114 -6.79 -5.86 1.15
N GLY A 115 -5.70 -6.24 1.82
CA GLY A 115 -5.62 -7.52 2.50
C GLY A 115 -6.45 -7.52 3.77
N ASN A 116 -6.85 -8.70 4.23
CA ASN A 116 -7.64 -8.81 5.45
C ASN A 116 -6.85 -8.53 6.72
N LYS A 117 -5.52 -8.61 6.66
CA LYS A 117 -4.65 -8.23 7.76
C LYS A 117 -4.06 -6.86 7.48
N GLY A 118 -4.07 -6.02 8.48
CA GLY A 118 -3.33 -4.78 8.43
C GLY A 118 -1.83 -5.05 8.48
N MET A 119 -1.07 -3.99 8.37
CA MET A 119 0.38 -4.05 8.28
C MET A 119 1.09 -4.52 9.55
N THR A 120 0.38 -4.65 10.65
CA THR A 120 0.97 -4.98 11.94
C THR A 120 0.64 -6.38 12.43
N GLY A 121 0.25 -7.28 11.54
CA GLY A 121 -0.01 -8.65 11.92
C GLY A 121 -1.20 -8.84 12.84
N ALA A 122 -2.33 -8.30 12.46
CA ALA A 122 -3.57 -8.46 13.22
C ALA A 122 -3.88 -9.93 13.46
N ARG A 123 -4.61 -10.19 14.53
CA ARG A 123 -4.98 -11.55 14.89
C ARG A 123 -5.79 -12.22 13.78
N ARG A 124 -5.59 -13.53 13.66
CA ARG A 124 -6.13 -14.36 12.58
C ARG A 124 -7.63 -14.19 12.32
N PHE A 125 -8.43 -13.97 13.34
CA PHE A 125 -9.89 -13.94 13.23
C PHE A 125 -10.48 -12.54 13.19
N LEU A 126 -9.66 -11.52 13.28
CA LEU A 126 -10.12 -10.13 13.27
C LEU A 126 -9.67 -9.44 12.01
N LEU A 127 -10.55 -8.60 11.49
CA LEU A 127 -10.18 -7.72 10.39
C LEU A 127 -9.15 -6.72 10.90
N GLY A 128 -8.05 -6.54 10.20
CA GLY A 128 -7.02 -5.58 10.58
C GLY A 128 -7.55 -4.16 10.57
N SER A 129 -6.81 -3.25 11.20
CA SER A 129 -7.22 -1.85 11.31
C SER A 129 -7.34 -1.16 9.96
N VAL A 130 -6.43 -1.45 9.03
CA VAL A 130 -6.44 -0.84 7.70
C VAL A 130 -7.68 -1.26 6.91
N PRO A 131 -7.95 -2.56 6.70
CA PRO A 131 -9.15 -2.95 5.95
C PRO A 131 -10.43 -2.54 6.65
N ASN A 132 -10.46 -2.54 7.98
CA ASN A 132 -11.62 -2.11 8.72
C ASN A 132 -11.94 -0.63 8.45
N LYS A 133 -10.95 0.24 8.57
CA LYS A 133 -11.14 1.66 8.32
C LYS A 133 -11.47 1.96 6.86
N VAL A 134 -10.78 1.30 5.94
CA VAL A 134 -11.04 1.47 4.50
C VAL A 134 -12.47 1.07 4.18
N SER A 135 -12.95 -0.09 4.66
CA SER A 135 -14.30 -0.55 4.36
C SER A 135 -15.38 0.37 4.91
N HIS A 136 -15.12 1.06 6.02
CA HIS A 136 -16.08 1.99 6.62
C HIS A 136 -16.14 3.33 5.90
N HIS A 137 -15.04 3.77 5.31
CA HIS A 137 -14.94 5.13 4.77
C HIS A 137 -14.70 5.21 3.27
N ALA A 138 -14.66 4.08 2.58
CA ALA A 138 -14.37 4.06 1.16
C ALA A 138 -15.41 4.81 0.32
N PRO A 139 -14.97 5.62 -0.64
CA PRO A 139 -15.90 6.28 -1.58
C PRO A 139 -16.37 5.35 -2.68
N SER A 140 -15.92 4.10 -2.71
CA SER A 140 -16.17 3.13 -3.77
C SER A 140 -16.37 1.73 -3.19
N SER A 141 -16.53 0.76 -4.06
CA SER A 141 -16.53 -0.66 -3.67
C SER A 141 -15.17 -1.06 -3.11
N VAL A 142 -15.18 -2.03 -2.21
CA VAL A 142 -13.96 -2.53 -1.56
C VAL A 142 -13.94 -4.05 -1.64
N ILE A 143 -12.79 -4.60 -2.02
CA ILE A 143 -12.55 -6.03 -1.92
C ILE A 143 -11.51 -6.24 -0.83
N ILE A 144 -11.85 -7.08 0.12
CA ILE A 144 -10.93 -7.49 1.18
C ILE A 144 -10.42 -8.87 0.82
N VAL A 145 -9.15 -8.95 0.47
CA VAL A 145 -8.51 -10.20 0.06
C VAL A 145 -8.10 -10.99 1.29
N ARG A 146 -8.53 -12.21 1.35
CA ARG A 146 -8.10 -13.11 2.42
C ARG A 146 -6.70 -13.62 2.10
N THR A 147 -5.74 -13.20 2.92
CA THR A 147 -4.33 -13.52 2.69
C THR A 147 -3.80 -14.58 3.66
N THR A 148 -4.62 -15.01 4.60
CA THR A 148 -4.23 -16.03 5.60
C THR A 148 -5.30 -17.05 5.84
#